data_2a759813abb8d71bca8901ff761821d4
#
_entry.id   2a759813abb8d71bca8901ff761821d4
#
_cell.length_a   1.000
_cell.length_b   1.000
_cell.length_c   1.000
_cell.angle_alpha   90.00
_cell.angle_beta   90.00
_cell.angle_gamma   90.00
#
_symmetry.space_group_name_H-M   'P 1'
#
loop_
_entity.id
_entity.type
_entity.pdbx_description
1 polymer ?
#
loop_
_entity_poly.entity_id
_entity_poly.type
_entity_poly.pdbx_seq_one_letter_code
_entity_poly.pdbx_strand_id
1 'polypeptide(L)'
;MVNRNGASNFFVDNVDIDEIERYIRHKRRDEGLAGFGIMHVLVAAYVRALSQRPAVNRFISGQKIYARNNIEINLTVKLEMKKESSETVIKIRPEREATATDIYNLFQKEIEFARSGSDSSMDNTARILSHIPGLFLKFAVWFLKLLDYFGLLPKKLTDLSPFHGSMFITSMGSLGIPPIFHHLYDFGNVPVFLSFGPKQKRLEIQPDGQIAEKRFISYTAVTDERICDGFYY
;
A
#
# COMPACT_ATOMS: atom_id res chain seq x y z
N MET A 1 11.90 4.72 -20.75
CA MET A 1 12.44 4.98 -19.39
C MET A 1 12.97 3.67 -18.83
N VAL A 2 14.21 3.66 -18.33
CA VAL A 2 14.92 2.43 -17.96
C VAL A 2 14.57 1.97 -16.54
N ASN A 3 14.40 2.91 -15.60
CA ASN A 3 14.10 2.64 -14.20
C ASN A 3 12.82 3.36 -13.75
N ARG A 4 12.29 2.98 -12.57
CA ARG A 4 11.06 3.55 -12.01
C ARG A 4 11.21 5.00 -11.59
N ASN A 5 12.34 5.34 -10.99
CA ASN A 5 12.56 6.71 -10.50
C ASN A 5 12.48 7.75 -11.63
N GLY A 6 12.92 7.38 -12.86
CA GLY A 6 12.78 8.23 -14.04
C GLY A 6 11.39 8.22 -14.68
N ALA A 7 10.47 7.40 -14.18
CA ALA A 7 9.12 7.22 -14.72
C ALA A 7 8.03 7.46 -13.66
N SER A 8 8.37 8.13 -12.56
CA SER A 8 7.43 8.37 -11.47
C SER A 8 6.60 9.63 -11.73
N ASN A 9 5.28 9.48 -11.69
CA ASN A 9 4.33 10.60 -11.62
C ASN A 9 3.89 10.79 -10.17
N PHE A 10 3.70 12.06 -9.79
CA PHE A 10 3.40 12.47 -8.43
C PHE A 10 2.05 13.18 -8.40
N PHE A 11 1.12 12.65 -7.60
CA PHE A 11 -0.21 13.22 -7.42
C PHE A 11 -0.42 13.59 -5.95
N VAL A 12 -1.08 14.72 -5.73
CA VAL A 12 -1.56 15.14 -4.41
C VAL A 12 -3.01 15.59 -4.53
N ASP A 13 -3.84 15.14 -3.61
CA ASP A 13 -5.23 15.55 -3.57
C ASP A 13 -5.81 15.38 -2.15
N ASN A 14 -7.06 15.82 -1.98
CA ASN A 14 -7.80 15.74 -0.74
C ASN A 14 -9.10 14.99 -0.96
N VAL A 15 -9.46 14.15 -0.02
CA VAL A 15 -10.74 13.41 -0.01
C VAL A 15 -11.60 13.93 1.12
N ASP A 16 -12.83 14.36 0.81
CA ASP A 16 -13.88 14.61 1.81
C ASP A 16 -14.22 13.27 2.48
N ILE A 17 -14.19 13.27 3.82
CA ILE A 17 -14.36 12.04 4.61
C ILE A 17 -15.62 12.04 5.47
N ASP A 18 -16.50 13.01 5.33
CA ASP A 18 -17.70 13.10 6.18
C ASP A 18 -18.60 11.87 6.01
N GLU A 19 -18.85 11.45 4.77
CA GLU A 19 -19.59 10.22 4.46
C GLU A 19 -18.82 8.97 4.89
N ILE A 20 -17.52 8.93 4.62
CA ILE A 20 -16.66 7.82 5.02
C ILE A 20 -16.69 7.65 6.54
N GLU A 21 -16.66 8.74 7.30
CA GLU A 21 -16.75 8.67 8.75
C GLU A 21 -18.11 8.20 9.26
N ARG A 22 -19.20 8.58 8.57
CA ARG A 22 -20.55 8.04 8.88
C ARG A 22 -20.57 6.53 8.65
N TYR A 23 -20.04 6.09 7.53
CA TYR A 23 -19.92 4.66 7.19
C TYR A 23 -19.06 3.89 8.22
N ILE A 24 -17.90 4.43 8.60
CA ILE A 24 -17.03 3.81 9.63
C ILE A 24 -17.77 3.70 10.99
N ARG A 25 -18.52 4.75 11.41
CA ARG A 25 -19.30 4.70 12.65
C ARG A 25 -20.39 3.63 12.60
N HIS A 26 -21.10 3.50 11.47
CA HIS A 26 -22.07 2.44 11.26
C HIS A 26 -21.43 1.05 11.38
N LYS A 27 -20.34 0.79 10.66
CA LYS A 27 -19.61 -0.49 10.73
C LYS A 27 -19.17 -0.85 12.16
N ARG A 28 -18.69 0.13 12.92
CA ARG A 28 -18.24 -0.11 14.30
C ARG A 28 -19.38 -0.37 15.27
N ARG A 29 -20.44 0.42 15.18
CA ARG A 29 -21.52 0.39 16.16
C ARG A 29 -22.56 -0.68 15.85
N ASP A 30 -22.95 -0.76 14.59
CA ASP A 30 -24.12 -1.54 14.18
C ASP A 30 -23.73 -2.95 13.67
N GLU A 31 -22.50 -3.10 13.13
CA GLU A 31 -21.97 -4.39 12.68
C GLU A 31 -20.87 -4.96 13.61
N GLY A 32 -20.53 -4.29 14.71
CA GLY A 32 -19.59 -4.79 15.71
C GLY A 32 -18.12 -4.83 15.27
N LEU A 33 -17.75 -4.16 14.15
CA LEU A 33 -16.39 -4.16 13.62
C LEU A 33 -15.53 -3.08 14.30
N ALA A 34 -15.20 -3.26 15.58
CA ALA A 34 -14.56 -2.25 16.43
C ALA A 34 -13.28 -1.62 15.86
N GLY A 35 -12.45 -2.42 15.16
CA GLY A 35 -11.21 -1.97 14.53
C GLY A 35 -11.37 -1.40 13.12
N PHE A 36 -12.60 -1.33 12.58
CA PHE A 36 -12.83 -0.84 11.24
C PHE A 36 -12.46 0.65 11.13
N GLY A 37 -11.72 1.03 10.10
CA GLY A 37 -11.21 2.40 9.95
C GLY A 37 -10.99 2.80 8.50
N ILE A 38 -10.48 4.01 8.31
CA ILE A 38 -10.33 4.64 7.00
C ILE A 38 -9.43 3.84 6.05
N MET A 39 -8.40 3.16 6.57
CA MET A 39 -7.52 2.31 5.77
C MET A 39 -8.30 1.22 5.02
N HIS A 40 -9.27 0.58 5.67
CA HIS A 40 -10.09 -0.46 5.06
C HIS A 40 -10.94 0.10 3.92
N VAL A 41 -11.46 1.32 4.09
CA VAL A 41 -12.25 2.00 3.05
C VAL A 41 -11.37 2.40 1.87
N LEU A 42 -10.19 2.98 2.11
CA LEU A 42 -9.26 3.37 1.05
C LEU A 42 -8.76 2.16 0.24
N VAL A 43 -8.45 1.07 0.93
CA VAL A 43 -8.03 -0.17 0.26
C VAL A 43 -9.17 -0.77 -0.54
N ALA A 44 -10.39 -0.80 -0.01
CA ALA A 44 -11.57 -1.27 -0.76
C ALA A 44 -11.85 -0.39 -2.00
N ALA A 45 -11.71 0.93 -1.87
CA ALA A 45 -11.84 1.86 -2.98
C ALA A 45 -10.79 1.60 -4.07
N TYR A 46 -9.53 1.32 -3.67
CA TYR A 46 -8.48 0.97 -4.61
C TYR A 46 -8.75 -0.38 -5.31
N VAL A 47 -9.18 -1.40 -4.59
CA VAL A 47 -9.59 -2.69 -5.18
C VAL A 47 -10.70 -2.48 -6.20
N ARG A 48 -11.68 -1.63 -5.90
CA ARG A 48 -12.75 -1.27 -6.83
C ARG A 48 -12.21 -0.53 -8.05
N ALA A 49 -11.27 0.38 -7.86
CA ALA A 49 -10.61 1.10 -8.96
C ALA A 49 -9.88 0.12 -9.89
N LEU A 50 -9.12 -0.86 -9.35
CA LEU A 50 -8.44 -1.88 -10.14
C LEU A 50 -9.41 -2.80 -10.91
N SER A 51 -10.57 -3.10 -10.34
CA SER A 51 -11.62 -3.89 -11.02
C SER A 51 -12.19 -3.16 -12.23
N GLN A 52 -12.30 -1.82 -12.15
CA GLN A 52 -12.80 -0.96 -13.24
C GLN A 52 -11.69 -0.52 -14.21
N ARG A 53 -10.47 -0.39 -13.73
CA ARG A 53 -9.28 0.13 -14.43
C ARG A 53 -8.12 -0.88 -14.34
N PRO A 54 -8.20 -2.05 -14.99
CA PRO A 54 -7.23 -3.13 -14.81
C PRO A 54 -5.81 -2.78 -15.29
N ALA A 55 -5.63 -1.76 -16.12
CA ALA A 55 -4.30 -1.33 -16.54
C ALA A 55 -3.47 -0.73 -15.38
N VAL A 56 -4.09 -0.19 -14.33
CA VAL A 56 -3.40 0.27 -13.13
C VAL A 56 -2.79 -0.89 -12.34
N ASN A 57 -3.27 -2.13 -12.56
CA ASN A 57 -2.71 -3.35 -11.96
C ASN A 57 -1.68 -4.06 -12.88
N ARG A 58 -1.00 -3.31 -13.73
CA ARG A 58 0.12 -3.82 -14.55
C ARG A 58 1.44 -3.62 -13.83
N PHE A 59 2.46 -4.29 -14.33
CA PHE A 59 3.85 -4.11 -13.86
C PHE A 59 4.83 -4.34 -15.01
N ILE A 60 6.05 -3.87 -14.81
CA ILE A 60 7.15 -4.09 -15.74
C ILE A 60 8.05 -5.20 -15.17
N SER A 61 8.36 -6.19 -16.01
CA SER A 61 9.43 -7.14 -15.75
C SER A 61 10.30 -7.23 -17.03
N GLY A 62 11.59 -7.07 -16.87
CA GLY A 62 12.47 -6.85 -18.01
C GLY A 62 12.08 -5.57 -18.77
N GLN A 63 11.73 -5.70 -20.02
CA GLN A 63 11.28 -4.60 -20.89
C GLN A 63 9.83 -4.77 -21.37
N LYS A 64 9.06 -5.61 -20.69
CA LYS A 64 7.68 -5.93 -21.08
C LYS A 64 6.70 -5.56 -19.97
N ILE A 65 5.51 -5.14 -20.42
CA ILE A 65 4.38 -4.85 -19.54
C ILE A 65 3.58 -6.14 -19.35
N TYR A 66 3.29 -6.47 -18.08
CA TYR A 66 2.49 -7.62 -17.71
C TYR A 66 1.24 -7.16 -16.95
N ALA A 67 0.12 -7.84 -17.19
CA ALA A 67 -1.06 -7.72 -16.36
C ALA A 67 -0.97 -8.68 -15.17
N ARG A 68 -1.38 -8.23 -13.97
CA ARG A 68 -1.51 -9.12 -12.81
C ARG A 68 -2.81 -9.88 -12.86
N ASN A 69 -2.76 -11.13 -12.45
CA ASN A 69 -3.95 -11.97 -12.32
C ASN A 69 -4.68 -11.70 -10.99
N ASN A 70 -3.96 -11.30 -9.95
CA ASN A 70 -4.45 -11.07 -8.60
C ASN A 70 -4.18 -9.62 -8.15
N ILE A 71 -4.84 -9.22 -7.07
CA ILE A 71 -4.59 -7.94 -6.39
C ILE A 71 -3.78 -8.26 -5.13
N GLU A 72 -2.67 -7.57 -4.94
CA GLU A 72 -1.78 -7.72 -3.79
C GLU A 72 -1.46 -6.34 -3.23
N ILE A 73 -1.85 -6.09 -1.99
CA ILE A 73 -1.66 -4.79 -1.35
C ILE A 73 -0.73 -4.96 -0.16
N ASN A 74 0.37 -4.24 -0.19
CA ASN A 74 1.34 -4.16 0.88
C ASN A 74 1.02 -2.96 1.77
N LEU A 75 1.08 -3.14 3.08
CA LEU A 75 0.86 -2.06 4.03
C LEU A 75 1.77 -2.19 5.25
N THR A 76 2.22 -1.05 5.74
CA THR A 76 3.01 -0.98 6.97
C THR A 76 2.08 -0.91 8.17
N VAL A 77 2.27 -1.81 9.12
CA VAL A 77 1.54 -1.83 10.39
C VAL A 77 2.52 -1.85 11.57
N LYS A 78 2.15 -1.14 12.64
CA LYS A 78 2.80 -1.31 13.94
C LYS A 78 2.08 -2.40 14.72
N LEU A 79 2.79 -3.44 15.10
CA LEU A 79 2.21 -4.54 15.88
C LEU A 79 1.91 -4.13 17.32
N GLU A 80 2.71 -3.21 17.87
CA GLU A 80 2.51 -2.60 19.18
C GLU A 80 2.57 -1.08 19.09
N MET A 81 1.74 -0.38 19.88
CA MET A 81 1.68 1.08 19.92
C MET A 81 2.79 1.68 20.79
N LYS A 82 4.01 1.12 20.75
CA LYS A 82 5.20 1.65 21.44
C LYS A 82 6.11 2.34 20.43
N LYS A 83 6.83 3.40 20.87
CA LYS A 83 7.78 4.14 20.01
C LYS A 83 8.88 3.24 19.41
N GLU A 84 9.30 2.23 20.15
CA GLU A 84 10.39 1.32 19.81
C GLU A 84 9.91 0.04 19.09
N SER A 85 8.59 -0.12 18.89
CA SER A 85 8.03 -1.25 18.17
C SER A 85 8.44 -1.20 16.70
N SER A 86 8.99 -2.29 16.20
CA SER A 86 9.31 -2.45 14.79
C SER A 86 8.05 -2.36 13.93
N GLU A 87 8.18 -1.68 12.82
CA GLU A 87 7.15 -1.67 11.79
C GLU A 87 7.28 -2.97 10.98
N THR A 88 6.15 -3.61 10.74
CA THR A 88 6.09 -4.80 9.90
C THR A 88 5.27 -4.50 8.65
N VAL A 89 5.61 -5.14 7.53
CA VAL A 89 4.82 -5.06 6.31
C VAL A 89 3.96 -6.30 6.20
N ILE A 90 2.66 -6.12 6.12
CA ILE A 90 1.72 -7.20 5.81
C ILE A 90 1.28 -7.09 4.35
N LYS A 91 0.96 -8.24 3.74
CA LYS A 91 0.46 -8.34 2.38
C LYS A 91 -0.89 -9.02 2.37
N ILE A 92 -1.92 -8.30 1.93
CA ILE A 92 -3.25 -8.85 1.75
C ILE A 92 -3.54 -9.13 0.27
N ARG A 93 -4.39 -10.12 0.02
CA ARG A 93 -4.80 -10.54 -1.32
C ARG A 93 -6.33 -10.55 -1.43
N PRO A 94 -6.93 -9.38 -1.62
CA PRO A 94 -8.37 -9.30 -1.82
C PRO A 94 -8.78 -9.81 -3.19
N GLU A 95 -9.98 -10.38 -3.27
CA GLU A 95 -10.66 -10.64 -4.54
C GLU A 95 -11.13 -9.32 -5.18
N ARG A 96 -11.43 -9.34 -6.48
CA ARG A 96 -11.82 -8.13 -7.22
C ARG A 96 -13.15 -7.54 -6.75
N GLU A 97 -14.03 -8.36 -6.22
CA GLU A 97 -15.34 -8.03 -5.70
C GLU A 97 -15.34 -7.76 -4.19
N ALA A 98 -14.16 -7.80 -3.54
CA ALA A 98 -14.04 -7.67 -2.10
C ALA A 98 -14.65 -6.36 -1.59
N THR A 99 -15.50 -6.48 -0.60
CA THR A 99 -16.10 -5.36 0.12
C THR A 99 -15.15 -4.81 1.18
N ALA A 100 -15.47 -3.64 1.75
CA ALA A 100 -14.68 -3.09 2.84
C ALA A 100 -14.67 -3.98 4.11
N THR A 101 -15.71 -4.78 4.31
CA THR A 101 -15.78 -5.79 5.39
C THR A 101 -14.83 -6.96 5.12
N ASP A 102 -14.75 -7.43 3.87
CA ASP A 102 -13.80 -8.48 3.48
C ASP A 102 -12.36 -8.00 3.66
N ILE A 103 -12.07 -6.75 3.28
CA ILE A 103 -10.78 -6.12 3.52
C ILE A 103 -10.46 -6.07 5.02
N TYR A 104 -11.43 -5.69 5.87
CA TYR A 104 -11.26 -5.70 7.32
C TYR A 104 -10.88 -7.10 7.84
N ASN A 105 -11.57 -8.14 7.40
CA ASN A 105 -11.32 -9.51 7.81
C ASN A 105 -9.92 -10.00 7.36
N LEU A 106 -9.50 -9.64 6.13
CA LEU A 106 -8.16 -9.94 5.65
C LEU A 106 -7.08 -9.25 6.51
N PHE A 107 -7.30 -7.98 6.88
CA PHE A 107 -6.38 -7.26 7.77
C PHE A 107 -6.26 -7.94 9.13
N GLN A 108 -7.38 -8.30 9.76
CA GLN A 108 -7.36 -8.95 11.07
C GLN A 108 -6.57 -10.26 11.01
N LYS A 109 -6.82 -11.08 10.00
CA LYS A 109 -6.11 -12.34 9.78
C LYS A 109 -4.59 -12.15 9.67
N GLU A 110 -4.15 -11.20 8.84
CA GLU A 110 -2.71 -10.96 8.64
C GLU A 110 -2.04 -10.33 9.87
N ILE A 111 -2.75 -9.46 10.60
CA ILE A 111 -2.26 -8.87 11.85
C ILE A 111 -2.14 -9.93 12.94
N GLU A 112 -3.11 -10.83 13.07
CA GLU A 112 -3.05 -11.93 14.02
C GLU A 112 -1.91 -12.90 13.69
N PHE A 113 -1.74 -13.22 12.42
CA PHE A 113 -0.62 -14.02 11.93
C PHE A 113 0.72 -13.37 12.27
N ALA A 114 0.90 -12.08 12.00
CA ALA A 114 2.11 -11.35 12.33
C ALA A 114 2.38 -11.28 13.85
N ARG A 115 1.31 -11.14 14.67
CA ARG A 115 1.43 -11.15 16.15
C ARG A 115 1.76 -12.51 16.75
N SER A 116 1.35 -13.59 16.10
CA SER A 116 1.61 -14.95 16.59
C SER A 116 3.10 -15.37 16.54
N GLY A 117 3.98 -14.47 16.08
CA GLY A 117 5.42 -14.69 16.01
C GLY A 117 5.87 -15.64 14.90
N SER A 118 4.95 -16.11 14.06
CA SER A 118 5.28 -16.92 12.88
C SER A 118 6.00 -16.09 11.79
N ASP A 119 6.01 -14.76 11.95
CA ASP A 119 6.72 -13.82 11.08
C ASP A 119 8.17 -13.52 11.54
N SER A 120 8.72 -14.35 12.44
CA SER A 120 10.15 -14.33 12.76
C SER A 120 11.06 -14.61 11.54
N SER A 121 10.45 -14.94 10.40
CA SER A 121 11.16 -15.18 9.14
C SER A 121 11.85 -13.92 8.62
N MET A 122 11.24 -12.73 8.74
CA MET A 122 11.87 -11.46 8.31
C MET A 122 13.00 -11.05 9.25
N ASP A 123 12.79 -11.13 10.55
CA ASP A 123 13.83 -10.82 11.55
C ASP A 123 14.98 -11.83 11.48
N ASN A 124 14.68 -13.11 11.28
CA ASN A 124 15.69 -14.14 11.07
C ASN A 124 16.43 -13.93 9.74
N THR A 125 15.73 -13.54 8.68
CA THR A 125 16.36 -13.22 7.39
C THR A 125 17.27 -12.00 7.52
N ALA A 126 16.84 -10.94 8.19
CA ALA A 126 17.67 -9.75 8.44
C ALA A 126 18.91 -10.11 9.29
N ARG A 127 18.74 -10.96 10.31
CA ARG A 127 19.84 -11.45 11.16
C ARG A 127 20.83 -12.32 10.37
N ILE A 128 20.37 -13.21 9.50
CA ILE A 128 21.22 -14.01 8.61
C ILE A 128 21.96 -13.08 7.64
N LEU A 129 21.28 -12.12 7.02
CA LEU A 129 21.87 -11.17 6.09
C LEU A 129 22.93 -10.29 6.74
N SER A 130 22.78 -9.93 8.03
CA SER A 130 23.76 -9.12 8.77
C SER A 130 25.10 -9.84 9.01
N HIS A 131 25.13 -11.18 8.95
CA HIS A 131 26.36 -11.98 9.09
C HIS A 131 27.06 -12.25 7.77
N ILE A 132 26.46 -11.91 6.63
CA ILE A 132 27.05 -12.10 5.31
C ILE A 132 28.02 -10.94 5.03
N PRO A 133 29.30 -11.22 4.66
CA PRO A 133 30.21 -10.16 4.24
C PRO A 133 29.62 -9.31 3.11
N GLY A 134 29.77 -7.97 3.21
CA GLY A 134 29.09 -7.02 2.33
C GLY A 134 29.25 -7.25 0.83
N LEU A 135 30.40 -7.82 0.42
CA LEU A 135 30.64 -8.15 -0.99
C LEU A 135 29.72 -9.29 -1.48
N PHE A 136 29.55 -10.34 -0.68
CA PHE A 136 28.65 -11.45 -1.00
C PHE A 136 27.19 -11.00 -0.94
N LEU A 137 26.83 -10.12 0.00
CA LEU A 137 25.49 -9.55 0.06
C LEU A 137 25.19 -8.71 -1.18
N LYS A 138 26.15 -7.90 -1.64
CA LYS A 138 26.04 -7.13 -2.88
C LYS A 138 25.82 -8.02 -4.10
N PHE A 139 26.57 -9.11 -4.20
CA PHE A 139 26.41 -10.10 -5.26
C PHE A 139 25.05 -10.79 -5.20
N ALA A 140 24.60 -11.22 -4.01
CA ALA A 140 23.29 -11.84 -3.82
C ALA A 140 22.14 -10.89 -4.22
N VAL A 141 22.18 -9.63 -3.79
CA VAL A 141 21.20 -8.62 -4.19
C VAL A 141 21.22 -8.37 -5.69
N TRP A 142 22.41 -8.26 -6.30
CA TRP A 142 22.53 -8.13 -7.75
C TRP A 142 21.94 -9.34 -8.49
N PHE A 143 22.22 -10.55 -8.02
CA PHE A 143 21.70 -11.77 -8.61
C PHE A 143 20.16 -11.86 -8.47
N LEU A 144 19.60 -11.49 -7.31
CA LEU A 144 18.15 -11.41 -7.13
C LEU A 144 17.51 -10.38 -8.09
N LYS A 145 18.15 -9.22 -8.28
CA LYS A 145 17.70 -8.23 -9.29
C LYS A 145 17.72 -8.79 -10.70
N LEU A 146 18.73 -9.57 -11.05
CA LEU A 146 18.83 -10.22 -12.35
C LEU A 146 17.71 -11.26 -12.54
N LEU A 147 17.44 -12.08 -11.53
CA LEU A 147 16.32 -13.02 -11.56
C LEU A 147 14.99 -12.32 -11.67
N ASP A 148 14.77 -11.21 -10.92
CA ASP A 148 13.56 -10.40 -10.98
C ASP A 148 13.36 -9.80 -12.38
N TYR A 149 14.43 -9.29 -12.98
CA TYR A 149 14.41 -8.75 -14.34
C TYR A 149 13.92 -9.77 -15.37
N PHE A 150 14.32 -11.02 -15.26
CA PHE A 150 13.90 -12.11 -16.16
C PHE A 150 12.61 -12.82 -15.71
N GLY A 151 11.99 -12.39 -14.60
CA GLY A 151 10.80 -13.04 -14.05
C GLY A 151 11.06 -14.44 -13.49
N LEU A 152 12.31 -14.74 -13.11
CA LEU A 152 12.76 -16.04 -12.61
C LEU A 152 12.80 -16.14 -11.08
N LEU A 153 12.33 -15.12 -10.36
CA LEU A 153 12.24 -15.18 -8.90
C LEU A 153 11.26 -16.28 -8.48
N PRO A 154 11.62 -17.13 -7.51
CA PRO A 154 10.71 -18.11 -6.95
C PRO A 154 9.46 -17.43 -6.38
N LYS A 155 8.28 -18.01 -6.65
CA LYS A 155 7.00 -17.47 -6.19
C LYS A 155 6.97 -17.21 -4.67
N LYS A 156 7.57 -18.11 -3.86
CA LYS A 156 7.67 -17.91 -2.41
C LYS A 156 8.39 -16.61 -2.02
N LEU A 157 9.42 -16.22 -2.76
CA LEU A 157 10.14 -14.97 -2.51
C LEU A 157 9.31 -13.75 -2.92
N THR A 158 8.62 -13.80 -4.06
CA THR A 158 7.73 -12.70 -4.48
C THR A 158 6.51 -12.56 -3.58
N ASP A 159 6.00 -13.67 -3.06
CA ASP A 159 4.87 -13.69 -2.11
C ASP A 159 5.23 -13.03 -0.78
N LEU A 160 6.43 -13.23 -0.27
CA LEU A 160 6.92 -12.63 0.96
C LEU A 160 7.46 -11.20 0.77
N SER A 161 7.91 -10.87 -0.43
CA SER A 161 8.58 -9.59 -0.71
C SER A 161 7.59 -8.42 -0.65
N PRO A 162 7.87 -7.38 0.13
CA PRO A 162 7.07 -6.15 0.14
C PRO A 162 7.24 -5.31 -1.14
N PHE A 163 8.25 -5.63 -1.96
CA PHE A 163 8.55 -4.91 -3.21
C PHE A 163 7.76 -5.43 -4.41
N HIS A 164 6.98 -6.50 -4.23
CA HIS A 164 6.13 -7.10 -5.25
C HIS A 164 4.67 -6.96 -4.83
N GLY A 165 3.83 -6.50 -5.73
CA GLY A 165 2.40 -6.29 -5.45
C GLY A 165 1.77 -5.21 -6.32
N SER A 166 0.47 -5.00 -6.14
CA SER A 166 -0.34 -4.04 -6.89
C SER A 166 -0.19 -2.61 -6.36
N MET A 167 -0.02 -2.47 -5.05
CA MET A 167 0.13 -1.18 -4.37
C MET A 167 0.87 -1.36 -3.05
N PHE A 168 1.57 -0.32 -2.65
CA PHE A 168 2.01 -0.12 -1.28
C PHE A 168 1.25 1.06 -0.68
N ILE A 169 0.67 0.89 0.51
CA ILE A 169 -0.06 1.96 1.19
C ILE A 169 0.48 2.18 2.61
N THR A 170 0.63 3.43 2.99
CA THR A 170 1.06 3.83 4.34
C THR A 170 0.21 4.95 4.91
N SER A 171 0.07 4.97 6.23
CA SER A 171 -0.63 6.02 6.96
C SER A 171 0.35 6.88 7.75
N MET A 172 0.46 8.15 7.40
CA MET A 172 1.15 9.17 8.18
C MET A 172 0.25 9.78 9.27
N GLY A 173 -1.04 9.46 9.22
CA GLY A 173 -2.04 9.99 10.15
C GLY A 173 -1.77 9.63 11.61
N SER A 174 -1.23 8.45 11.89
CA SER A 174 -0.83 8.03 13.25
C SER A 174 0.37 8.81 13.79
N LEU A 175 1.19 9.37 12.92
CA LEU A 175 2.35 10.19 13.26
C LEU A 175 2.00 11.68 13.33
N GLY A 176 0.80 12.08 12.91
CA GLY A 176 0.37 13.48 12.85
C GLY A 176 1.07 14.32 11.79
N ILE A 177 1.75 13.70 10.82
CA ILE A 177 2.48 14.41 9.76
C ILE A 177 1.72 14.34 8.42
N PRO A 178 1.92 15.32 7.51
CA PRO A 178 1.34 15.29 6.18
C PRO A 178 1.74 14.03 5.40
N PRO A 179 0.96 13.64 4.36
CA PRO A 179 1.35 12.55 3.48
C PRO A 179 2.65 12.89 2.75
N ILE A 180 3.43 11.86 2.46
CA ILE A 180 4.74 12.00 1.82
C ILE A 180 4.71 11.38 0.42
N PHE A 181 5.50 11.93 -0.50
CA PHE A 181 5.82 11.26 -1.75
C PHE A 181 6.92 10.23 -1.49
N HIS A 182 6.52 8.97 -1.39
CA HIS A 182 7.47 7.89 -1.22
C HIS A 182 7.96 7.40 -2.59
N HIS A 183 9.26 7.20 -2.74
CA HIS A 183 9.82 6.67 -3.98
C HIS A 183 9.32 5.24 -4.27
N LEU A 184 9.17 4.91 -5.54
CA LEU A 184 9.01 3.53 -5.97
C LEU A 184 10.36 2.83 -5.95
N TYR A 185 10.42 1.64 -5.35
CA TYR A 185 11.67 0.89 -5.28
C TYR A 185 12.10 0.37 -6.66
N ASP A 186 13.38 0.47 -6.99
CA ASP A 186 13.92 -0.07 -8.25
C ASP A 186 13.93 -1.60 -8.28
N PHE A 187 13.91 -2.24 -7.10
CA PHE A 187 13.72 -3.68 -6.96
C PHE A 187 12.23 -4.01 -6.83
N GLY A 188 11.81 -5.13 -7.42
CA GLY A 188 10.42 -5.58 -7.41
C GLY A 188 9.55 -4.90 -8.47
N ASN A 189 8.25 -4.85 -8.27
CA ASN A 189 7.31 -4.49 -9.32
C ASN A 189 6.04 -3.77 -8.84
N VAL A 190 6.04 -3.20 -7.63
CA VAL A 190 4.91 -2.39 -7.13
C VAL A 190 4.79 -1.10 -7.94
N PRO A 191 3.69 -0.87 -8.68
CA PRO A 191 3.57 0.27 -9.57
C PRO A 191 3.00 1.53 -8.90
N VAL A 192 2.38 1.39 -7.73
CA VAL A 192 1.70 2.50 -7.04
C VAL A 192 2.09 2.53 -5.56
N PHE A 193 2.50 3.68 -5.07
CA PHE A 193 2.68 3.96 -3.65
C PHE A 193 1.69 5.03 -3.22
N LEU A 194 0.86 4.74 -2.24
CA LEU A 194 -0.12 5.67 -1.67
C LEU A 194 0.26 6.01 -0.23
N SER A 195 0.31 7.31 0.09
CA SER A 195 0.46 7.80 1.46
C SER A 195 -0.70 8.73 1.81
N PHE A 196 -1.25 8.62 3.00
CA PHE A 196 -2.27 9.55 3.46
C PHE A 196 -1.97 10.11 4.86
N GLY A 197 -2.36 11.36 5.06
CA GLY A 197 -2.08 12.13 6.26
C GLY A 197 -3.16 12.02 7.34
N PRO A 198 -3.06 12.83 8.40
CA PRO A 198 -4.08 12.91 9.43
C PRO A 198 -5.38 13.53 8.90
N LYS A 199 -6.48 13.28 9.62
CA LYS A 199 -7.74 13.96 9.38
C LYS A 199 -7.61 15.43 9.71
N GLN A 200 -8.11 16.27 8.83
CA GLN A 200 -8.08 17.72 8.96
C GLN A 200 -9.49 18.29 8.85
N LYS A 201 -9.70 19.49 9.38
CA LYS A 201 -10.91 20.25 9.26
C LYS A 201 -10.64 21.50 8.42
N ARG A 202 -11.58 21.87 7.58
CA ARG A 202 -11.54 23.09 6.78
C ARG A 202 -12.93 23.72 6.78
N LEU A 203 -12.97 25.04 6.84
CA LEU A 203 -14.20 25.80 6.62
C LEU A 203 -14.34 26.02 5.10
N GLU A 204 -15.48 25.64 4.55
CA GLU A 204 -15.81 25.79 3.14
C GLU A 204 -17.09 26.60 2.99
N ILE A 205 -17.08 27.51 2.02
CA ILE A 205 -18.29 28.26 1.64
C ILE A 205 -19.12 27.34 0.74
N GLN A 206 -20.34 27.04 1.18
CA GLN A 206 -21.29 26.23 0.42
C GLN A 206 -21.93 27.05 -0.72
N PRO A 207 -22.56 26.39 -1.71
CA PRO A 207 -23.24 27.09 -2.81
C PRO A 207 -24.33 28.08 -2.38
N ASP A 208 -24.89 27.89 -1.20
CA ASP A 208 -25.88 28.79 -0.58
C ASP A 208 -25.26 29.95 0.18
N GLY A 209 -23.94 30.10 0.18
CA GLY A 209 -23.18 31.13 0.88
C GLY A 209 -22.93 30.87 2.36
N GLN A 210 -23.43 29.76 2.91
CA GLN A 210 -23.18 29.38 4.31
C GLN A 210 -21.78 28.79 4.47
N ILE A 211 -21.18 28.93 5.65
CA ILE A 211 -19.91 28.34 6.02
C ILE A 211 -20.16 26.98 6.68
N ALA A 212 -19.63 25.91 6.11
CA ALA A 212 -19.69 24.57 6.71
C ALA A 212 -18.29 24.07 7.06
N GLU A 213 -18.17 23.39 8.20
CA GLU A 213 -16.97 22.67 8.56
C GLU A 213 -16.99 21.32 7.84
N LYS A 214 -15.96 21.07 7.01
CA LYS A 214 -15.74 19.83 6.29
C LYS A 214 -14.52 19.11 6.84
N ARG A 215 -14.58 17.78 6.84
CA ARG A 215 -13.44 16.92 7.21
C ARG A 215 -12.85 16.27 5.96
N PHE A 216 -11.55 16.27 5.89
CA PHE A 216 -10.83 15.68 4.77
C PHE A 216 -9.53 15.02 5.23
N ILE A 217 -9.00 14.18 4.36
CA ILE A 217 -7.63 13.71 4.42
C ILE A 217 -6.91 14.10 3.14
N SER A 218 -5.65 14.53 3.29
CA SER A 218 -4.75 14.69 2.14
C SER A 218 -4.08 13.35 1.87
N TYR A 219 -3.89 13.05 0.59
CA TYR A 219 -3.10 11.90 0.17
C TYR A 219 -2.12 12.28 -0.94
N THR A 220 -1.06 11.50 -1.03
CA THR A 220 -0.11 11.54 -2.14
C THR A 220 -0.04 10.17 -2.78
N ALA A 221 0.05 10.14 -4.10
CA ALA A 221 0.28 8.92 -4.85
C ALA A 221 1.50 9.10 -5.75
N VAL A 222 2.34 8.07 -5.79
CA VAL A 222 3.44 7.96 -6.74
C VAL A 222 3.17 6.75 -7.61
N THR A 223 3.16 6.95 -8.93
CA THR A 223 2.80 5.91 -9.89
C THR A 223 3.89 5.71 -10.93
N ASP A 224 4.00 4.49 -11.45
CA ASP A 224 4.92 4.15 -12.54
C ASP A 224 4.23 4.42 -13.89
N GLU A 225 4.56 5.52 -14.55
CA GLU A 225 3.97 5.94 -15.83
C GLU A 225 4.13 4.88 -16.95
N ARG A 226 5.06 3.98 -16.82
CA ARG A 226 5.31 2.95 -17.84
C ARG A 226 4.21 1.91 -17.94
N ILE A 227 3.34 1.76 -16.92
CA ILE A 227 2.25 0.76 -16.92
C ILE A 227 0.99 1.23 -17.63
N CYS A 228 0.71 2.53 -17.60
CA CYS A 228 -0.38 3.18 -18.31
C CYS A 228 -0.12 4.69 -18.38
N ASP A 229 -0.71 5.37 -19.34
CA ASP A 229 -0.56 6.81 -19.53
C ASP A 229 -1.42 7.62 -18.53
N GLY A 230 -1.13 8.94 -18.46
CA GLY A 230 -1.85 9.84 -17.56
C GLY A 230 -3.34 10.02 -17.87
N PHE A 231 -3.77 9.74 -19.09
CA PHE A 231 -5.19 9.76 -19.45
C PHE A 231 -5.96 8.59 -18.85
N TYR A 232 -5.28 7.47 -18.65
CA TYR A 232 -5.88 6.26 -18.10
C TYR A 232 -6.01 6.33 -16.56
N TYR A 233 -5.11 7.05 -15.87
CA TYR A 233 -5.19 7.29 -14.43
C TYR A 233 -6.39 8.18 -14.08
#